data_1f79a5585f8ad2297b9db440e418c1ef
#
_entry.id   1f79a5585f8ad2297b9db440e418c1ef
#
_cell.length_a   1.000
_cell.length_b   1.000
_cell.length_c   1.000
_cell.angle_alpha   90.00
_cell.angle_beta   90.00
_cell.angle_gamma   90.00
#
_symmetry.space_group_name_H-M   'P 1'
#
loop_
_entity.id
_entity.type
_entity.pdbx_description
1 polymer ?
#
loop_
_entity_poly.entity_id
_entity_poly.type
_entity_poly.pdbx_seq_one_letter_code
_entity_poly.pdbx_strand_id
1 'polypeptide(L)'
;MRFGLDLSQHQLTWDEMVSRAHLAEEAGLDGVWAFDHFTALYGDPGGPSLEAWTLLAGLARETSRVRLGTMVTGMTHRHPAVLAAEVVTVDHLSGGRAECAIGAAWNEEEHRELGIPFPPVAERMDRLEEGVQVLRRLFTEDDVTFEGRHVRLEHATYRPRPVQQPHPPIWVGGTGRRRTLPIAGRHADVWHGWADDAMELAAMNAIIDGAAEEAGRDPAQILRASSLSISEPWDEVRSAFDWMAGERIGYLMIEWPSEGRARLEEFLEQVLPTLG
;
A
#
# COMPACT_ATOMS: atom_id res chain seq x y z
N MET A 1 -15.08 -4.24 -9.14
CA MET A 1 -14.30 -3.97 -7.90
C MET A 1 -13.19 -5.00 -7.78
N ARG A 2 -11.99 -4.62 -7.30
CA ARG A 2 -10.90 -5.53 -6.95
C ARG A 2 -10.78 -5.67 -5.44
N PHE A 3 -10.29 -6.82 -4.96
CA PHE A 3 -10.17 -7.09 -3.53
C PHE A 3 -8.78 -7.61 -3.18
N GLY A 4 -8.21 -7.12 -2.11
CA GLY A 4 -6.99 -7.63 -1.51
C GLY A 4 -7.21 -8.02 -0.05
N LEU A 5 -6.28 -8.78 0.51
CA LEU A 5 -6.28 -9.16 1.92
C LEU A 5 -5.11 -8.50 2.65
N ASP A 6 -5.39 -7.82 3.73
CA ASP A 6 -4.39 -7.45 4.72
C ASP A 6 -3.98 -8.70 5.51
N LEU A 7 -2.69 -9.04 5.41
CA LEU A 7 -2.16 -10.23 6.10
C LEU A 7 -1.98 -10.02 7.59
N SER A 8 -1.87 -8.75 8.04
CA SER A 8 -1.72 -8.39 9.46
C SER A 8 -0.66 -9.25 10.17
N GLN A 9 0.63 -9.13 9.74
CA GLN A 9 1.72 -10.03 10.12
C GLN A 9 2.13 -10.03 11.61
N HIS A 10 1.53 -9.16 12.41
CA HIS A 10 1.86 -9.04 13.83
C HIS A 10 1.47 -10.29 14.60
N GLN A 11 2.37 -10.78 15.46
CA GLN A 11 2.21 -11.99 16.27
C GLN A 11 2.18 -13.30 15.46
N LEU A 12 2.51 -13.27 14.15
CA LEU A 12 2.40 -14.43 13.28
C LEU A 12 3.74 -15.08 12.98
N THR A 13 3.67 -16.38 12.70
CA THR A 13 4.77 -17.15 12.15
C THR A 13 4.80 -17.04 10.62
N TRP A 14 5.93 -17.41 10.01
CA TRP A 14 6.03 -17.54 8.56
C TRP A 14 4.96 -18.46 7.97
N ASP A 15 4.76 -19.64 8.58
CA ASP A 15 3.80 -20.63 8.08
C ASP A 15 2.37 -20.09 8.07
N GLU A 16 1.99 -19.29 9.08
CA GLU A 16 0.68 -18.64 9.11
C GLU A 16 0.57 -17.56 8.02
N MET A 17 1.65 -16.81 7.76
CA MET A 17 1.66 -15.83 6.67
C MET A 17 1.47 -16.47 5.30
N VAL A 18 2.16 -17.59 5.05
CA VAL A 18 1.99 -18.39 3.82
C VAL A 18 0.55 -18.92 3.73
N SER A 19 0.01 -19.44 4.84
CA SER A 19 -1.37 -19.94 4.90
C SER A 19 -2.41 -18.87 4.57
N ARG A 20 -2.25 -17.64 5.07
CA ARG A 20 -3.13 -16.50 4.74
C ARG A 20 -3.00 -16.07 3.28
N ALA A 21 -1.79 -16.05 2.74
CA ALA A 21 -1.56 -15.71 1.34
C ALA A 21 -2.17 -16.75 0.39
N HIS A 22 -2.06 -18.04 0.70
CA HIS A 22 -2.72 -19.11 -0.06
C HIS A 22 -4.24 -19.00 0.02
N LEU A 23 -4.81 -18.75 1.19
CA LEU A 23 -6.25 -18.53 1.35
C LEU A 23 -6.74 -17.39 0.44
N ALA A 24 -6.03 -16.25 0.42
CA ALA A 24 -6.36 -15.14 -0.47
C ALA A 24 -6.30 -15.54 -1.95
N GLU A 25 -5.26 -16.31 -2.33
CA GLU A 25 -5.08 -16.77 -3.71
C GLU A 25 -6.16 -17.77 -4.14
N GLU A 26 -6.50 -18.72 -3.28
CA GLU A 26 -7.55 -19.73 -3.51
C GLU A 26 -8.93 -19.09 -3.61
N ALA A 27 -9.21 -18.08 -2.76
CA ALA A 27 -10.45 -17.32 -2.79
C ALA A 27 -10.59 -16.38 -4.00
N GLY A 28 -9.54 -16.24 -4.82
CA GLY A 28 -9.60 -15.41 -6.01
C GLY A 28 -9.34 -13.92 -5.76
N LEU A 29 -8.82 -13.54 -4.60
CA LEU A 29 -8.46 -12.16 -4.32
C LEU A 29 -7.31 -11.67 -5.24
N ASP A 30 -7.25 -10.35 -5.45
CA ASP A 30 -6.30 -9.73 -6.38
C ASP A 30 -4.91 -9.54 -5.77
N GLY A 31 -4.81 -9.38 -4.45
CA GLY A 31 -3.54 -9.11 -3.80
C GLY A 31 -3.51 -9.40 -2.31
N VAL A 32 -2.30 -9.43 -1.76
CA VAL A 32 -2.03 -9.53 -0.32
C VAL A 32 -1.10 -8.40 0.11
N TRP A 33 -1.33 -7.88 1.31
CA TRP A 33 -0.69 -6.67 1.81
C TRP A 33 -0.10 -6.91 3.20
N ALA A 34 1.13 -6.43 3.39
CA ALA A 34 1.81 -6.47 4.68
C ALA A 34 2.01 -5.05 5.23
N PHE A 35 2.06 -4.88 6.55
CA PHE A 35 2.45 -3.63 7.17
C PHE A 35 3.97 -3.47 7.16
N ASP A 36 4.48 -2.32 6.74
CA ASP A 36 5.91 -2.04 6.79
C ASP A 36 6.28 -1.43 8.16
N HIS A 37 6.17 -2.25 9.19
CA HIS A 37 6.58 -1.97 10.55
C HIS A 37 7.57 -3.02 11.04
N PHE A 38 8.50 -2.61 11.88
CA PHE A 38 9.56 -3.47 12.43
C PHE A 38 9.16 -4.06 13.78
N THR A 39 8.14 -3.48 14.42
CA THR A 39 7.58 -3.93 15.69
C THR A 39 6.10 -4.25 15.52
N ALA A 40 5.56 -5.09 16.40
CA ALA A 40 4.15 -5.43 16.37
C ALA A 40 3.28 -4.21 16.76
N LEU A 41 2.35 -3.84 15.88
CA LEU A 41 1.40 -2.74 16.16
C LEU A 41 0.23 -3.19 17.04
N TYR A 42 -0.08 -4.48 17.03
CA TYR A 42 -1.22 -5.07 17.71
C TYR A 42 -0.79 -6.28 18.54
N GLY A 43 -1.52 -6.57 19.61
CA GLY A 43 -1.25 -7.67 20.50
C GLY A 43 -0.12 -7.35 21.51
N ASP A 44 0.79 -8.29 21.73
CA ASP A 44 1.96 -8.09 22.59
C ASP A 44 2.98 -7.18 21.89
N PRO A 45 3.32 -6.01 22.42
CA PRO A 45 4.32 -5.12 21.81
C PRO A 45 5.71 -5.76 21.64
N GLY A 46 6.05 -6.77 22.46
CA GLY A 46 7.28 -7.58 22.33
C GLY A 46 7.15 -8.80 21.43
N GLY A 47 5.98 -9.00 20.82
CA GLY A 47 5.70 -10.16 19.98
C GLY A 47 6.37 -10.09 18.61
N PRO A 48 6.42 -11.21 17.88
CA PRO A 48 7.07 -11.28 16.58
C PRO A 48 6.39 -10.41 15.53
N SER A 49 7.18 -9.74 14.70
CA SER A 49 6.75 -9.07 13.48
C SER A 49 7.85 -9.26 12.42
N LEU A 50 7.53 -9.91 11.33
CA LEU A 50 8.47 -10.11 10.23
C LEU A 50 8.59 -8.83 9.39
N GLU A 51 9.80 -8.50 8.94
CA GLU A 51 10.06 -7.35 8.08
C GLU A 51 9.35 -7.52 6.74
N ALA A 52 8.65 -6.48 6.31
CA ALA A 52 7.65 -6.57 5.24
C ALA A 52 8.24 -6.93 3.86
N TRP A 53 9.28 -6.25 3.40
CA TRP A 53 9.83 -6.50 2.06
C TRP A 53 10.53 -7.84 1.93
N THR A 54 11.22 -8.29 2.99
CA THR A 54 11.80 -9.63 3.07
C THR A 54 10.70 -10.71 3.09
N LEU A 55 9.62 -10.46 3.86
CA LEU A 55 8.43 -11.31 3.87
C LEU A 55 7.81 -11.42 2.48
N LEU A 56 7.59 -10.31 1.79
CA LEU A 56 7.01 -10.28 0.45
C LEU A 56 7.89 -11.00 -0.59
N ALA A 57 9.21 -10.91 -0.45
CA ALA A 57 10.13 -11.67 -1.31
C ALA A 57 9.94 -13.19 -1.15
N GLY A 58 9.71 -13.66 0.09
CA GLY A 58 9.34 -15.06 0.37
C GLY A 58 7.98 -15.42 -0.24
N LEU A 59 6.94 -14.64 0.06
CA LEU A 59 5.58 -14.87 -0.46
C LEU A 59 5.51 -14.82 -1.99
N ALA A 60 6.40 -14.06 -2.65
CA ALA A 60 6.50 -14.04 -4.11
C ALA A 60 6.81 -15.42 -4.71
N ARG A 61 7.47 -16.30 -3.95
CA ARG A 61 7.81 -17.67 -4.38
C ARG A 61 6.78 -18.70 -3.94
N GLU A 62 6.03 -18.43 -2.87
CA GLU A 62 4.96 -19.30 -2.37
C GLU A 62 3.63 -19.10 -3.13
N THR A 63 3.44 -17.96 -3.78
CA THR A 63 2.23 -17.61 -4.53
C THR A 63 2.49 -17.48 -6.03
N SER A 64 1.44 -17.56 -6.84
CA SER A 64 1.54 -17.53 -8.30
C SER A 64 0.72 -16.43 -8.97
N ARG A 65 -0.31 -15.89 -8.29
CA ARG A 65 -1.30 -14.99 -8.90
C ARG A 65 -1.53 -13.70 -8.12
N VAL A 66 -1.66 -13.76 -6.81
CA VAL A 66 -1.92 -12.56 -5.99
C VAL A 66 -0.79 -11.55 -6.11
N ARG A 67 -1.15 -10.28 -6.20
CA ARG A 67 -0.21 -9.16 -6.15
C ARG A 67 0.30 -8.97 -4.73
N LEU A 68 1.47 -8.35 -4.60
CA LEU A 68 2.24 -8.32 -3.34
C LEU A 68 2.68 -6.90 -3.05
N GLY A 69 2.26 -6.33 -1.94
CA GLY A 69 2.63 -4.98 -1.56
C GLY A 69 2.64 -4.74 -0.06
N THR A 70 3.15 -3.59 0.32
CA THR A 70 3.05 -3.07 1.68
C THR A 70 1.90 -2.08 1.77
N MET A 71 1.31 -1.90 2.95
CA MET A 71 0.30 -0.86 3.20
C MET A 71 0.61 -0.11 4.50
N VAL A 72 1.45 0.89 4.42
CA VAL A 72 2.31 1.36 3.31
C VAL A 72 3.73 1.51 3.83
N THR A 73 4.74 1.45 2.95
CA THR A 73 6.11 1.75 3.33
C THR A 73 6.26 3.21 3.76
N GLY A 74 6.78 3.43 4.97
CA GLY A 74 7.14 4.75 5.46
C GLY A 74 8.39 5.30 4.77
N MET A 75 8.31 6.50 4.17
CA MET A 75 9.47 7.12 3.52
C MET A 75 10.58 7.59 4.48
N THR A 76 10.42 7.30 5.77
CA THR A 76 11.45 7.47 6.80
C THR A 76 12.22 6.19 7.09
N HIS A 77 11.69 5.02 6.71
CA HIS A 77 12.29 3.72 7.04
C HIS A 77 13.53 3.44 6.19
N ARG A 78 13.56 3.88 4.92
CA ARG A 78 14.68 3.63 4.01
C ARG A 78 14.80 4.69 2.92
N HIS A 79 15.98 4.77 2.35
CA HIS A 79 16.21 5.65 1.20
C HIS A 79 15.41 5.16 -0.02
N PRO A 80 14.77 6.02 -0.84
CA PRO A 80 13.93 5.60 -1.95
C PRO A 80 14.67 4.75 -3.00
N ALA A 81 15.99 4.91 -3.16
CA ALA A 81 16.76 4.03 -4.05
C ALA A 81 16.90 2.60 -3.49
N VAL A 82 16.93 2.43 -2.16
CA VAL A 82 16.90 1.09 -1.52
C VAL A 82 15.52 0.47 -1.72
N LEU A 83 14.45 1.24 -1.48
CA LEU A 83 13.09 0.79 -1.74
C LEU A 83 12.88 0.38 -3.21
N ALA A 84 13.43 1.17 -4.16
CA ALA A 84 13.37 0.78 -5.57
C ALA A 84 14.00 -0.60 -5.84
N ALA A 85 15.12 -0.89 -5.16
CA ALA A 85 15.79 -2.19 -5.27
C ALA A 85 14.94 -3.34 -4.68
N GLU A 86 14.32 -3.11 -3.53
CA GLU A 86 13.41 -4.08 -2.88
C GLU A 86 12.21 -4.37 -3.77
N VAL A 87 11.51 -3.33 -4.24
CA VAL A 87 10.35 -3.46 -5.13
C VAL A 87 10.70 -4.23 -6.40
N VAL A 88 11.80 -3.87 -7.09
CA VAL A 88 12.22 -4.55 -8.32
C VAL A 88 12.59 -6.00 -8.06
N THR A 89 13.22 -6.29 -6.91
CA THR A 89 13.55 -7.67 -6.53
C THR A 89 12.28 -8.50 -6.34
N VAL A 90 11.30 -8.00 -5.59
CA VAL A 90 10.00 -8.67 -5.42
C VAL A 90 9.27 -8.81 -6.76
N ASP A 91 9.34 -7.79 -7.62
CA ASP A 91 8.75 -7.82 -8.97
C ASP A 91 9.32 -8.96 -9.82
N HIS A 92 10.65 -9.14 -9.82
CA HIS A 92 11.30 -10.26 -10.50
C HIS A 92 10.96 -11.62 -9.89
N LEU A 93 11.01 -11.73 -8.55
CA LEU A 93 10.71 -12.99 -7.85
C LEU A 93 9.26 -13.44 -8.08
N SER A 94 8.35 -12.50 -8.18
CA SER A 94 6.91 -12.74 -8.39
C SER A 94 6.50 -12.85 -9.87
N GLY A 95 7.39 -12.50 -10.82
CA GLY A 95 7.04 -12.46 -12.23
C GLY A 95 6.11 -11.29 -12.60
N GLY A 96 6.28 -10.12 -11.97
CA GLY A 96 5.54 -8.91 -12.31
C GLY A 96 4.30 -8.65 -11.45
N ARG A 97 4.32 -9.03 -10.16
CA ARG A 97 3.19 -8.88 -9.24
C ARG A 97 3.44 -7.89 -8.08
N ALA A 98 4.58 -7.21 -8.03
CA ALA A 98 4.88 -6.25 -6.98
C ALA A 98 4.01 -4.99 -7.08
N GLU A 99 3.65 -4.42 -5.92
CA GLU A 99 3.00 -3.13 -5.74
C GLU A 99 3.88 -2.25 -4.85
N CYS A 100 4.09 -0.99 -5.25
CA CYS A 100 4.93 -0.06 -4.53
C CYS A 100 4.08 0.97 -3.78
N ALA A 101 3.66 0.65 -2.56
CA ALA A 101 2.84 1.57 -1.78
C ALA A 101 3.67 2.30 -0.70
N ILE A 102 3.55 3.62 -0.67
CA ILE A 102 4.35 4.51 0.17
C ILE A 102 3.50 5.54 0.92
N GLY A 103 4.00 5.97 2.07
CA GLY A 103 3.41 6.99 2.92
C GLY A 103 4.46 7.81 3.69
N ALA A 104 3.99 8.78 4.45
CA ALA A 104 4.87 9.69 5.19
C ALA A 104 5.34 9.17 6.55
N ALA A 105 5.00 7.94 6.92
CA ALA A 105 5.13 7.36 8.25
C ALA A 105 4.31 8.09 9.34
N TRP A 106 4.06 7.41 10.44
CA TRP A 106 3.25 7.96 11.55
C TRP A 106 3.69 7.49 12.94
N ASN A 107 4.28 6.29 13.06
CA ASN A 107 4.63 5.70 14.35
C ASN A 107 5.95 6.27 14.88
N GLU A 108 5.86 7.36 15.64
CA GLU A 108 7.02 8.03 16.24
C GLU A 108 7.71 7.15 17.30
N GLU A 109 6.94 6.32 18.02
CA GLU A 109 7.48 5.46 19.07
C GLU A 109 8.42 4.40 18.50
N GLU A 110 8.01 3.70 17.45
CA GLU A 110 8.83 2.73 16.74
C GLU A 110 10.13 3.35 16.23
N HIS A 111 10.06 4.56 15.64
CA HIS A 111 11.25 5.27 15.17
C HIS A 111 12.19 5.58 16.32
N ARG A 112 11.66 6.07 17.44
CA ARG A 112 12.44 6.39 18.62
C ARG A 112 13.12 5.15 19.22
N GLU A 113 12.41 4.04 19.34
CA GLU A 113 12.92 2.80 19.90
C GLU A 113 14.02 2.17 19.08
N LEU A 114 13.88 2.22 17.74
CA LEU A 114 14.85 1.65 16.81
C LEU A 114 15.96 2.62 16.37
N GLY A 115 15.92 3.87 16.88
CA GLY A 115 16.90 4.90 16.50
C GLY A 115 16.77 5.37 15.06
N ILE A 116 15.60 5.16 14.44
CA ILE A 116 15.31 5.64 13.08
C ILE A 116 14.88 7.11 13.18
N PRO A 117 15.44 8.04 12.39
CA PRO A 117 15.04 9.44 12.43
C PRO A 117 13.56 9.64 12.11
N PHE A 118 12.86 10.42 12.95
CA PHE A 118 11.47 10.82 12.73
C PHE A 118 11.38 12.33 12.60
N PRO A 119 11.59 12.88 11.41
CA PRO A 119 11.58 14.32 11.21
C PRO A 119 10.16 14.90 11.32
N PRO A 120 10.03 16.24 11.48
CA PRO A 120 8.73 16.91 11.51
C PRO A 120 7.87 16.57 10.29
N VAL A 121 6.55 16.63 10.45
CA VAL A 121 5.58 16.25 9.41
C VAL A 121 5.83 16.95 8.07
N ALA A 122 6.24 18.21 8.08
CA ALA A 122 6.56 18.96 6.84
C ALA A 122 7.67 18.28 6.04
N GLU A 123 8.76 17.90 6.72
CA GLU A 123 9.88 17.18 6.08
C GLU A 123 9.46 15.78 5.62
N ARG A 124 8.66 15.07 6.41
CA ARG A 124 8.15 13.74 6.00
C ARG A 124 7.29 13.82 4.74
N MET A 125 6.48 14.89 4.60
CA MET A 125 5.72 15.15 3.38
C MET A 125 6.61 15.49 2.19
N ASP A 126 7.68 16.29 2.39
CA ASP A 126 8.65 16.57 1.34
C ASP A 126 9.35 15.28 0.89
N ARG A 127 9.77 14.43 1.85
CA ARG A 127 10.38 13.12 1.55
C ARG A 127 9.42 12.18 0.81
N LEU A 128 8.12 12.20 1.14
CA LEU A 128 7.12 11.42 0.41
C LEU A 128 7.02 11.89 -1.05
N GLU A 129 6.93 13.19 -1.28
CA GLU A 129 6.80 13.75 -2.63
C GLU A 129 8.06 13.53 -3.48
N GLU A 130 9.25 13.74 -2.91
CA GLU A 130 10.52 13.42 -3.58
C GLU A 130 10.67 11.92 -3.82
N GLY A 131 10.25 11.08 -2.84
CA GLY A 131 10.30 9.63 -2.93
C GLY A 131 9.48 9.06 -4.09
N VAL A 132 8.25 9.53 -4.28
CA VAL A 132 7.42 9.11 -5.43
C VAL A 132 8.11 9.42 -6.75
N GLN A 133 8.66 10.63 -6.89
CA GLN A 133 9.34 11.06 -8.11
C GLN A 133 10.60 10.23 -8.38
N VAL A 134 11.40 10.00 -7.35
CA VAL A 134 12.64 9.20 -7.44
C VAL A 134 12.33 7.75 -7.80
N LEU A 135 11.33 7.13 -7.17
CA LEU A 135 10.93 5.76 -7.46
C LEU A 135 10.50 5.61 -8.92
N ARG A 136 9.61 6.49 -9.40
CA ARG A 136 9.14 6.46 -10.80
C ARG A 136 10.31 6.57 -11.77
N ARG A 137 11.24 7.52 -11.55
CA ARG A 137 12.40 7.72 -12.40
C ARG A 137 13.35 6.53 -12.38
N LEU A 138 13.67 5.97 -11.20
CA LEU A 138 14.52 4.79 -11.08
C LEU A 138 13.93 3.54 -11.74
N PHE A 139 12.59 3.41 -11.79
CA PHE A 139 11.93 2.31 -12.49
C PHE A 139 11.95 2.47 -14.02
N THR A 140 11.98 3.70 -14.54
CA THR A 140 11.72 3.95 -15.96
C THR A 140 12.89 4.57 -16.73
N GLU A 141 13.79 5.28 -16.05
CA GLU A 141 14.88 6.05 -16.69
C GLU A 141 16.24 5.45 -16.40
N ASP A 142 17.18 5.64 -17.32
CA ASP A 142 18.62 5.46 -17.12
C ASP A 142 19.25 6.80 -16.73
N ASP A 143 20.37 6.76 -16.00
CA ASP A 143 21.14 7.96 -15.65
C ASP A 143 20.34 9.04 -14.92
N VAL A 144 19.68 8.63 -13.83
CA VAL A 144 18.83 9.53 -13.02
C VAL A 144 19.68 10.46 -12.18
N THR A 145 19.61 11.75 -12.46
CA THR A 145 20.09 12.81 -11.55
C THR A 145 18.88 13.51 -10.93
N PHE A 146 18.82 13.58 -9.61
CA PHE A 146 17.73 14.19 -8.84
C PHE A 146 18.30 15.11 -7.75
N GLU A 147 17.92 16.37 -7.78
CA GLU A 147 18.38 17.43 -6.87
C GLU A 147 17.20 17.85 -5.96
N GLY A 148 16.78 16.97 -5.05
CA GLY A 148 15.76 17.28 -4.05
C GLY A 148 16.33 17.96 -2.81
N ARG A 149 15.44 18.34 -1.90
CA ARG A 149 15.81 18.90 -0.59
C ARG A 149 16.37 17.82 0.33
N HIS A 150 15.79 16.62 0.27
CA HIS A 150 16.07 15.50 1.18
C HIS A 150 16.65 14.29 0.45
N VAL A 151 16.45 14.17 -0.85
CA VAL A 151 16.98 13.09 -1.68
C VAL A 151 17.85 13.66 -2.79
N ARG A 152 19.03 13.09 -2.96
CA ARG A 152 19.92 13.42 -4.08
C ARG A 152 20.39 12.14 -4.75
N LEU A 153 20.33 12.14 -6.07
CA LEU A 153 20.91 11.10 -6.91
C LEU A 153 21.82 11.76 -7.95
N GLU A 154 22.93 11.13 -8.24
CA GLU A 154 23.90 11.57 -9.25
C GLU A 154 24.18 10.41 -10.19
N HIS A 155 23.74 10.55 -11.45
CA HIS A 155 23.93 9.55 -12.50
C HIS A 155 23.50 8.13 -12.08
N ALA A 156 22.41 8.02 -11.31
CA ALA A 156 21.95 6.75 -10.78
C ALA A 156 21.28 5.90 -11.87
N THR A 157 21.81 4.71 -12.06
CA THR A 157 21.19 3.68 -12.92
C THR A 157 20.91 2.45 -12.09
N TYR A 158 19.64 2.03 -12.05
CA TYR A 158 19.26 0.81 -11.36
C TYR A 158 18.97 -0.31 -12.36
N ARG A 159 19.57 -1.48 -12.13
CA ARG A 159 19.38 -2.71 -12.91
C ARG A 159 19.25 -3.92 -11.98
N PRO A 160 18.37 -4.91 -12.32
CA PRO A 160 17.56 -4.99 -13.52
C PRO A 160 16.40 -3.97 -13.53
N ARG A 161 15.78 -3.74 -14.68
CA ARG A 161 14.51 -3.02 -14.79
C ARG A 161 13.37 -3.87 -14.22
N PRO A 162 12.25 -3.25 -13.73
CA PRO A 162 11.07 -4.01 -13.37
C PRO A 162 10.57 -4.90 -14.51
N VAL A 163 9.98 -6.02 -14.16
CA VAL A 163 9.25 -6.89 -15.10
C VAL A 163 8.00 -6.17 -15.61
N GLN A 164 7.31 -5.46 -14.73
CA GLN A 164 6.13 -4.68 -15.07
C GLN A 164 6.48 -3.45 -15.89
N GLN A 165 5.67 -3.15 -16.90
CA GLN A 165 5.82 -1.99 -17.77
C GLN A 165 4.60 -1.07 -17.68
N PRO A 166 4.77 0.24 -17.54
CA PRO A 166 6.05 0.96 -17.50
C PRO A 166 6.82 0.80 -16.18
N HIS A 167 6.15 0.45 -15.09
CA HIS A 167 6.71 0.19 -13.75
C HIS A 167 5.67 -0.49 -12.85
N PRO A 168 6.08 -1.06 -11.69
CA PRO A 168 5.14 -1.49 -10.66
C PRO A 168 4.23 -0.32 -10.24
N PRO A 169 2.92 -0.52 -10.04
CA PRO A 169 2.03 0.57 -9.64
C PRO A 169 2.52 1.25 -8.35
N ILE A 170 2.56 2.59 -8.37
CA ILE A 170 2.96 3.39 -7.21
C ILE A 170 1.70 3.86 -6.50
N TRP A 171 1.55 3.44 -5.25
CA TRP A 171 0.46 3.83 -4.37
C TRP A 171 0.92 4.93 -3.41
N VAL A 172 0.03 5.87 -3.12
CA VAL A 172 0.23 6.84 -2.05
C VAL A 172 -0.87 6.65 -1.01
N GLY A 173 -0.46 6.33 0.22
CA GLY A 173 -1.37 6.10 1.35
C GLY A 173 -1.52 7.31 2.26
N GLY A 174 -2.77 7.52 2.75
CA GLY A 174 -3.13 8.52 3.74
C GLY A 174 -4.15 9.55 3.27
N THR A 175 -4.72 10.28 4.26
CA THR A 175 -5.88 11.16 4.09
C THR A 175 -5.57 12.65 4.26
N GLY A 176 -4.30 13.02 4.38
CA GLY A 176 -3.84 14.39 4.62
C GLY A 176 -4.21 15.36 3.49
N ARG A 177 -5.29 16.14 3.69
CA ARG A 177 -5.89 17.02 2.66
C ARG A 177 -4.94 18.05 2.08
N ARG A 178 -3.96 18.55 2.87
CA ARG A 178 -3.04 19.62 2.43
C ARG A 178 -1.86 19.13 1.61
N ARG A 179 -1.39 17.91 1.83
CA ARG A 179 -0.18 17.39 1.18
C ARG A 179 -0.40 16.00 0.57
N THR A 180 -0.87 15.02 1.35
CA THR A 180 -0.96 13.63 0.89
C THR A 180 -1.89 13.49 -0.30
N LEU A 181 -3.11 14.02 -0.24
CA LEU A 181 -4.07 13.93 -1.36
C LEU A 181 -3.56 14.67 -2.62
N PRO A 182 -3.02 15.90 -2.54
CA PRO A 182 -2.38 16.54 -3.70
C PRO A 182 -1.18 15.75 -4.26
N ILE A 183 -0.34 15.13 -3.42
CA ILE A 183 0.76 14.28 -3.88
C ILE A 183 0.22 13.06 -4.63
N ALA A 184 -0.83 12.41 -4.10
CA ALA A 184 -1.50 11.31 -4.77
C ALA A 184 -2.03 11.73 -6.16
N GLY A 185 -2.72 12.86 -6.25
CA GLY A 185 -3.24 13.39 -7.52
C GLY A 185 -2.13 13.64 -8.55
N ARG A 186 -1.04 14.28 -8.13
CA ARG A 186 0.07 14.60 -9.04
C ARG A 186 0.89 13.40 -9.48
N HIS A 187 1.04 12.38 -8.61
CA HIS A 187 2.11 11.40 -8.81
C HIS A 187 1.68 9.93 -8.71
N ALA A 188 0.63 9.58 -7.99
CA ALA A 188 0.28 8.18 -7.76
C ALA A 188 -0.46 7.53 -8.94
N ASP A 189 -0.33 6.21 -9.07
CA ASP A 189 -1.20 5.39 -9.91
C ASP A 189 -2.43 4.91 -9.11
N VAL A 190 -2.24 4.79 -7.79
CA VAL A 190 -3.31 4.44 -6.86
C VAL A 190 -3.23 5.33 -5.61
N TRP A 191 -4.36 5.79 -5.13
CA TRP A 191 -4.47 6.37 -3.80
C TRP A 191 -5.18 5.40 -2.88
N HIS A 192 -4.64 5.21 -1.67
CA HIS A 192 -5.31 4.48 -0.59
C HIS A 192 -5.57 5.41 0.60
N GLY A 193 -6.81 5.41 1.07
CA GLY A 193 -7.20 6.14 2.27
C GLY A 193 -8.52 5.62 2.82
N TRP A 194 -8.94 6.19 3.93
CA TRP A 194 -10.20 5.86 4.61
C TRP A 194 -10.99 7.14 4.85
N ALA A 195 -12.30 6.98 4.97
CA ALA A 195 -13.25 8.03 5.28
C ALA A 195 -14.35 7.45 6.16
N ASP A 196 -14.96 8.29 6.98
CA ASP A 196 -16.05 7.86 7.86
C ASP A 196 -17.39 7.75 7.11
N ASP A 197 -17.52 8.46 5.98
CA ASP A 197 -18.72 8.44 5.15
C ASP A 197 -18.44 8.82 3.68
N ALA A 198 -19.48 8.70 2.86
CA ALA A 198 -19.44 9.03 1.43
C ALA A 198 -19.12 10.52 1.17
N MET A 199 -19.60 11.43 2.01
CA MET A 199 -19.36 12.88 1.83
C MET A 199 -17.90 13.23 2.06
N GLU A 200 -17.28 12.64 3.06
CA GLU A 200 -15.85 12.83 3.32
C GLU A 200 -15.00 12.24 2.19
N LEU A 201 -15.34 11.04 1.71
CA LEU A 201 -14.64 10.40 0.59
C LEU A 201 -14.79 11.21 -0.70
N ALA A 202 -15.98 11.73 -1.01
CA ALA A 202 -16.22 12.63 -2.14
C ALA A 202 -15.35 13.90 -2.07
N ALA A 203 -15.23 14.49 -0.87
CA ALA A 203 -14.38 15.66 -0.66
C ALA A 203 -12.87 15.35 -0.85
N MET A 204 -12.42 14.17 -0.44
CA MET A 204 -11.03 13.71 -0.69
C MET A 204 -10.80 13.46 -2.18
N ASN A 205 -11.73 12.79 -2.85
CA ASN A 205 -11.67 12.56 -4.29
C ASN A 205 -11.57 13.87 -5.08
N ALA A 206 -12.33 14.90 -4.71
CA ALA A 206 -12.26 16.20 -5.36
C ALA A 206 -10.88 16.88 -5.24
N ILE A 207 -10.20 16.72 -4.10
CA ILE A 207 -8.83 17.25 -3.90
C ILE A 207 -7.83 16.49 -4.80
N ILE A 208 -7.95 15.17 -4.89
CA ILE A 208 -7.07 14.35 -5.74
C ILE A 208 -7.29 14.69 -7.21
N ASP A 209 -8.56 14.81 -7.63
CA ASP A 209 -8.93 15.14 -9.01
C ASP A 209 -8.37 16.51 -9.41
N GLY A 210 -8.59 17.54 -8.59
CA GLY A 210 -8.05 18.89 -8.85
C GLY A 210 -6.51 18.90 -8.96
N ALA A 211 -5.82 18.19 -8.08
CA ALA A 211 -4.36 18.11 -8.13
C ALA A 211 -3.85 17.31 -9.35
N ALA A 212 -4.60 16.32 -9.83
CA ALA A 212 -4.29 15.59 -11.04
C ALA A 212 -4.47 16.48 -12.29
N GLU A 213 -5.58 17.19 -12.37
CA GLU A 213 -5.87 18.14 -13.46
C GLU A 213 -4.83 19.27 -13.54
N GLU A 214 -4.46 19.86 -12.40
CA GLU A 214 -3.38 20.87 -12.31
C GLU A 214 -2.03 20.33 -12.80
N ALA A 215 -1.78 19.03 -12.62
CA ALA A 215 -0.58 18.35 -13.11
C ALA A 215 -0.70 17.85 -14.56
N GLY A 216 -1.82 18.12 -15.25
CA GLY A 216 -2.07 17.66 -16.61
C GLY A 216 -2.35 16.17 -16.72
N ARG A 217 -2.82 15.52 -15.63
CA ARG A 217 -3.15 14.10 -15.59
C ARG A 217 -4.67 13.91 -15.63
N ASP A 218 -5.11 12.83 -16.22
CA ASP A 218 -6.51 12.42 -16.15
C ASP A 218 -6.80 11.78 -14.77
N PRO A 219 -7.70 12.35 -13.95
CA PRO A 219 -8.07 11.80 -12.64
C PRO A 219 -8.63 10.38 -12.70
N ALA A 220 -9.23 9.98 -13.82
CA ALA A 220 -9.76 8.63 -14.03
C ALA A 220 -8.67 7.54 -14.07
N GLN A 221 -7.43 7.91 -14.37
CA GLN A 221 -6.29 6.99 -14.37
C GLN A 221 -5.76 6.68 -12.96
N ILE A 222 -6.20 7.41 -11.93
CA ILE A 222 -5.78 7.17 -10.56
C ILE A 222 -6.83 6.29 -9.90
N LEU A 223 -6.48 5.03 -9.63
CA LEU A 223 -7.35 4.12 -8.92
C LEU A 223 -7.56 4.59 -7.48
N ARG A 224 -8.78 4.51 -6.99
CA ARG A 224 -9.14 4.78 -5.60
C ARG A 224 -9.21 3.46 -4.84
N ALA A 225 -8.55 3.39 -3.70
CA ALA A 225 -8.54 2.22 -2.82
C ALA A 225 -8.90 2.62 -1.38
N SER A 226 -9.52 1.71 -0.66
CA SER A 226 -9.83 1.85 0.76
C SER A 226 -9.72 0.51 1.47
N SER A 227 -9.80 0.52 2.81
CA SER A 227 -9.92 -0.68 3.61
C SER A 227 -11.39 -0.97 3.93
N LEU A 228 -11.71 -2.26 4.08
CA LEU A 228 -13.03 -2.74 4.49
C LEU A 228 -12.87 -3.66 5.70
N SER A 229 -13.37 -3.21 6.86
CA SER A 229 -13.52 -4.06 8.03
C SER A 229 -14.68 -5.02 7.82
N ILE A 230 -14.45 -6.29 8.13
CA ILE A 230 -15.45 -7.36 8.05
C ILE A 230 -15.80 -7.94 9.43
N SER A 231 -15.35 -7.31 10.51
CA SER A 231 -15.75 -7.66 11.89
C SER A 231 -17.12 -7.11 12.27
N GLU A 232 -17.65 -6.15 11.51
CA GLU A 232 -18.99 -5.60 11.71
C GLU A 232 -20.12 -6.56 11.22
N PRO A 233 -21.38 -6.34 11.64
CA PRO A 233 -22.52 -7.06 11.08
C PRO A 233 -22.57 -7.00 9.55
N TRP A 234 -23.01 -8.08 8.90
CA TRP A 234 -22.97 -8.19 7.44
C TRP A 234 -23.77 -7.11 6.69
N ASP A 235 -24.82 -6.58 7.27
CA ASP A 235 -25.60 -5.45 6.72
C ASP A 235 -24.80 -4.14 6.76
N GLU A 236 -24.02 -3.91 7.81
CA GLU A 236 -23.11 -2.77 7.90
C GLU A 236 -21.94 -2.92 6.91
N VAL A 237 -21.36 -4.10 6.77
CA VAL A 237 -20.31 -4.40 5.77
C VAL A 237 -20.84 -4.13 4.35
N ARG A 238 -22.07 -4.57 4.02
CA ARG A 238 -22.67 -4.29 2.71
C ARG A 238 -22.93 -2.80 2.50
N SER A 239 -23.44 -2.12 3.52
CA SER A 239 -23.66 -0.67 3.47
C SER A 239 -22.36 0.09 3.24
N ALA A 240 -21.27 -0.30 3.93
CA ALA A 240 -19.96 0.29 3.73
C ALA A 240 -19.45 0.07 2.30
N PHE A 241 -19.57 -1.15 1.79
CA PHE A 241 -19.24 -1.46 0.41
C PHE A 241 -20.01 -0.60 -0.58
N ASP A 242 -21.32 -0.47 -0.42
CA ASP A 242 -22.19 0.24 -1.37
C ASP A 242 -21.83 1.73 -1.49
N TRP A 243 -21.63 2.41 -0.37
CA TRP A 243 -21.26 3.83 -0.45
C TRP A 243 -19.80 4.02 -0.93
N MET A 244 -18.87 3.12 -0.59
CA MET A 244 -17.50 3.18 -1.12
C MET A 244 -17.48 2.98 -2.64
N ALA A 245 -18.26 2.01 -3.15
CA ALA A 245 -18.40 1.78 -4.58
C ALA A 245 -19.03 2.98 -5.29
N GLY A 246 -20.04 3.61 -4.69
CA GLY A 246 -20.68 4.84 -5.17
C GLY A 246 -19.70 6.00 -5.30
N GLU A 247 -18.71 6.08 -4.42
CA GLU A 247 -17.67 7.10 -4.40
C GLU A 247 -16.37 6.68 -5.14
N ARG A 248 -16.50 5.81 -6.14
CA ARG A 248 -15.43 5.40 -7.07
C ARG A 248 -14.29 4.58 -6.46
N ILE A 249 -14.47 3.98 -5.28
CA ILE A 249 -13.50 3.00 -4.81
C ILE A 249 -13.51 1.80 -5.78
N GLY A 250 -12.36 1.50 -6.36
CA GLY A 250 -12.18 0.42 -7.31
C GLY A 250 -11.34 -0.74 -6.77
N TYR A 251 -10.76 -0.56 -5.57
CA TYR A 251 -10.00 -1.59 -4.86
C TYR A 251 -10.31 -1.52 -3.37
N LEU A 252 -10.71 -2.63 -2.77
CA LEU A 252 -10.93 -2.76 -1.33
C LEU A 252 -9.93 -3.75 -0.73
N MET A 253 -9.24 -3.30 0.31
CA MET A 253 -8.41 -4.14 1.14
C MET A 253 -9.24 -4.67 2.31
N ILE A 254 -9.48 -5.97 2.31
CA ILE A 254 -10.19 -6.65 3.39
C ILE A 254 -9.23 -6.75 4.58
N GLU A 255 -9.62 -6.16 5.69
CA GLU A 255 -8.87 -6.28 6.93
C GLU A 255 -9.01 -7.69 7.50
N TRP A 256 -7.91 -8.25 8.05
CA TRP A 256 -8.01 -9.53 8.75
C TRP A 256 -8.91 -9.36 9.97
N PRO A 257 -10.03 -10.09 10.06
CA PRO A 257 -11.01 -9.86 11.12
C PRO A 257 -10.50 -10.30 12.50
N SER A 258 -10.95 -9.60 13.53
CA SER A 258 -10.62 -9.92 14.92
C SER A 258 -11.08 -11.30 15.36
N GLU A 259 -12.14 -11.82 14.75
CA GLU A 259 -12.70 -13.16 14.96
C GLU A 259 -11.88 -14.28 14.29
N GLY A 260 -10.90 -13.88 13.48
CA GLY A 260 -9.97 -14.80 12.83
C GLY A 260 -10.48 -15.42 11.54
N ARG A 261 -9.82 -16.50 11.14
CA ARG A 261 -10.01 -17.17 9.83
C ARG A 261 -11.45 -17.52 9.52
N ALA A 262 -12.21 -18.06 10.47
CA ALA A 262 -13.59 -18.50 10.23
C ALA A 262 -14.50 -17.35 9.74
N ARG A 263 -14.31 -16.15 10.28
CA ARG A 263 -15.05 -14.96 9.85
C ARG A 263 -14.69 -14.54 8.44
N LEU A 264 -13.41 -14.63 8.09
CA LEU A 264 -12.94 -14.35 6.73
C LEU A 264 -13.49 -15.38 5.74
N GLU A 265 -13.45 -16.66 6.06
CA GLU A 265 -14.01 -17.73 5.20
C GLU A 265 -15.51 -17.53 4.99
N GLU A 266 -16.27 -17.21 6.04
CA GLU A 266 -17.69 -16.85 5.92
C GLU A 266 -17.92 -15.66 4.98
N PHE A 267 -17.10 -14.61 5.12
CA PHE A 267 -17.17 -13.46 4.22
C PHE A 267 -16.92 -13.86 2.76
N LEU A 268 -15.85 -14.61 2.51
CA LEU A 268 -15.46 -15.03 1.16
C LEU A 268 -16.52 -15.91 0.48
N GLU A 269 -17.16 -16.79 1.24
CA GLU A 269 -18.14 -17.74 0.71
C GLU A 269 -19.56 -17.14 0.56
N GLN A 270 -19.99 -16.32 1.52
CA GLN A 270 -21.40 -15.94 1.65
C GLN A 270 -21.66 -14.45 1.38
N VAL A 271 -20.68 -13.58 1.60
CA VAL A 271 -20.88 -12.13 1.48
C VAL A 271 -20.25 -11.60 0.19
N LEU A 272 -18.97 -11.85 -0.02
CA LEU A 272 -18.23 -11.33 -1.17
C LEU A 272 -18.91 -11.62 -2.53
N PRO A 273 -19.47 -12.82 -2.81
CA PRO A 273 -20.18 -13.08 -4.06
C PRO A 273 -21.45 -12.26 -4.27
N THR A 274 -21.95 -11.61 -3.22
CA THR A 274 -23.16 -10.77 -3.26
C THR A 274 -22.86 -9.27 -3.37
N LEU A 275 -21.57 -8.89 -3.27
CA LEU A 275 -21.12 -7.52 -3.41
C LEU A 275 -20.84 -7.22 -4.90
N GLY A 276 -21.57 -6.27 -5.50
CA GLY A 276 -21.32 -5.87 -6.90
C GLY A 276 -22.54 -5.56 -7.70
#